data_4edea8d2dcb97c8cd2ef68cd24fa586e
#
_entry.id   4edea8d2dcb97c8cd2ef68cd24fa586e
#
_cell.length_a   1.000
_cell.length_b   1.000
_cell.length_c   1.000
_cell.angle_alpha   90.00
_cell.angle_beta   90.00
_cell.angle_gamma   90.00
#
_symmetry.space_group_name_H-M   'P 1'
#
loop_
_entity.id
_entity.type
_entity.pdbx_description
1 polymer ?
#
loop_
_entity_poly.entity_id
_entity_poly.type
_entity_poly.pdbx_seq_one_letter_code
_entity_poly.pdbx_strand_id
1 'polypeptide(L)'
;ENIYYHTPHDVLILDFEQLMRLNEGNGYLKAVGNNGWQLLDQHEENIAYIEILKFQEGKGRIDFNPNKISQFLAGSMKNFIHDLFLEPHFSRADIACDIIDVPDDFITQYRVVDPVSFKPIYGRSGKLETAYWGSRASERQIRMYNKKLEQERKRKVVPKEIDTWWRLELQLRRGKATDWHAMVHESLDSFASPHYLPEDVKVTDRMMITALITEHSYWGQIHRNSKYKYRELLKQESQNDELTNHLRETFSESADDLKRELDTWLQGLDVTEVGAE
;
A
#
# COMPACT_ATOMS: atom_id res chain seq x y z
N GLU A 1 -13.87 -13.62 4.87
CA GLU A 1 -13.59 -14.28 3.57
C GLU A 1 -14.11 -15.70 3.59
N ASN A 2 -15.38 -15.89 3.28
CA ASN A 2 -15.99 -17.22 3.21
C ASN A 2 -16.16 -17.57 1.74
N ILE A 3 -15.60 -18.70 1.32
CA ILE A 3 -15.76 -19.22 -0.04
C ILE A 3 -17.04 -20.04 -0.10
N TYR A 4 -17.82 -19.90 -1.17
CA TYR A 4 -18.97 -20.76 -1.44
C TYR A 4 -18.55 -22.23 -1.57
N TYR A 5 -19.31 -23.11 -0.93
CA TYR A 5 -19.02 -24.53 -0.84
C TYR A 5 -19.70 -25.34 -1.94
N HIS A 6 -19.11 -25.39 -3.05
CA HIS A 6 -19.03 -26.62 -3.85
C HIS A 6 -17.56 -26.89 -4.04
N THR A 7 -17.10 -28.05 -4.31
CA THR A 7 -15.65 -28.24 -4.35
C THR A 7 -14.98 -26.95 -4.81
N PRO A 8 -14.19 -26.27 -4.01
CA PRO A 8 -13.72 -24.90 -4.33
C PRO A 8 -13.05 -24.80 -5.71
N HIS A 9 -12.56 -25.93 -6.19
CA HIS A 9 -11.98 -26.08 -7.50
C HIS A 9 -13.02 -25.91 -8.62
N ASP A 10 -14.22 -26.52 -8.47
CA ASP A 10 -15.25 -26.49 -9.51
C ASP A 10 -15.89 -25.10 -9.64
N VAL A 11 -16.10 -24.42 -8.49
CA VAL A 11 -16.58 -23.03 -8.46
C VAL A 11 -15.57 -22.09 -9.12
N LEU A 12 -14.29 -22.16 -8.75
CA LEU A 12 -13.26 -21.33 -9.33
C LEU A 12 -13.14 -21.53 -10.85
N ILE A 13 -13.29 -22.77 -11.34
CA ILE A 13 -13.22 -23.05 -12.78
C ILE A 13 -14.45 -22.49 -13.50
N LEU A 14 -15.64 -22.71 -12.99
CA LEU A 14 -16.88 -22.26 -13.62
C LEU A 14 -16.97 -20.74 -13.71
N ASP A 15 -16.69 -20.04 -12.61
CA ASP A 15 -16.74 -18.59 -12.56
C ASP A 15 -15.60 -17.97 -13.38
N PHE A 16 -14.44 -18.62 -13.39
CA PHE A 16 -13.32 -18.20 -14.23
C PHE A 16 -13.62 -18.41 -15.72
N GLU A 17 -14.22 -19.51 -16.12
CA GLU A 17 -14.65 -19.74 -17.51
C GLU A 17 -15.69 -18.70 -17.95
N GLN A 18 -16.61 -18.32 -17.06
CA GLN A 18 -17.57 -17.26 -17.32
C GLN A 18 -16.86 -15.91 -17.51
N LEU A 19 -15.94 -15.56 -16.62
CA LEU A 19 -15.10 -14.37 -16.72
C LEU A 19 -14.34 -14.32 -18.05
N MET A 20 -13.78 -15.45 -18.47
CA MET A 20 -13.01 -15.58 -19.70
C MET A 20 -13.88 -15.46 -20.95
N ARG A 21 -15.11 -15.98 -20.92
CA ARG A 21 -16.06 -15.85 -22.03
C ARG A 21 -16.47 -14.38 -22.25
N LEU A 22 -16.67 -13.64 -21.17
CA LEU A 22 -16.97 -12.21 -21.22
C LEU A 22 -15.81 -11.39 -21.83
N ASN A 23 -14.60 -11.89 -21.76
CA ASN A 23 -13.38 -11.25 -22.27
C ASN A 23 -12.82 -11.94 -23.53
N GLU A 24 -13.65 -12.58 -24.34
CA GLU A 24 -13.24 -13.27 -25.58
C GLU A 24 -12.15 -14.35 -25.38
N GLY A 25 -12.03 -14.88 -24.16
CA GLY A 25 -11.09 -15.94 -23.84
C GLY A 25 -9.63 -15.53 -23.66
N ASN A 26 -9.37 -14.25 -23.44
CA ASN A 26 -8.02 -13.70 -23.40
C ASN A 26 -7.32 -13.78 -22.04
N GLY A 27 -7.31 -14.92 -21.39
CA GLY A 27 -6.60 -15.17 -20.14
C GLY A 27 -6.87 -16.57 -19.60
N TYR A 28 -6.20 -16.99 -18.54
CA TYR A 28 -6.41 -18.32 -17.99
C TYR A 28 -5.99 -18.45 -16.53
N LEU A 29 -6.56 -19.46 -15.88
CA LEU A 29 -6.25 -19.85 -14.52
C LEU A 29 -5.15 -20.92 -14.53
N LYS A 30 -4.03 -20.64 -13.86
CA LYS A 30 -2.91 -21.55 -13.72
C LYS A 30 -2.77 -22.02 -12.28
N ALA A 31 -2.89 -23.32 -12.05
CA ALA A 31 -2.69 -23.90 -10.73
C ALA A 31 -1.26 -23.67 -10.22
N VAL A 32 -1.13 -23.31 -8.93
CA VAL A 32 0.14 -23.11 -8.23
C VAL A 32 0.10 -23.84 -6.90
N GLY A 33 0.79 -24.96 -6.85
CA GLY A 33 0.72 -25.84 -5.67
C GLY A 33 -0.63 -26.56 -5.56
N ASN A 34 -1.06 -26.88 -4.34
CA ASN A 34 -2.25 -27.72 -4.10
C ASN A 34 -3.51 -26.91 -3.80
N ASN A 35 -3.41 -25.61 -3.55
CA ASN A 35 -4.51 -24.80 -3.06
C ASN A 35 -4.45 -23.34 -3.53
N GLY A 36 -3.71 -23.07 -4.60
CA GLY A 36 -3.56 -21.73 -5.15
C GLY A 36 -3.63 -21.69 -6.67
N TRP A 37 -4.02 -20.56 -7.21
CA TRP A 37 -4.13 -20.29 -8.65
C TRP A 37 -3.66 -18.89 -8.98
N GLN A 38 -2.96 -18.77 -10.08
CA GLN A 38 -2.68 -17.49 -10.73
C GLN A 38 -3.73 -17.22 -11.79
N LEU A 39 -4.28 -16.02 -11.79
CA LEU A 39 -5.07 -15.50 -12.89
C LEU A 39 -4.13 -14.71 -13.81
N LEU A 40 -3.99 -15.17 -15.03
CA LEU A 40 -3.12 -14.59 -16.05
C LEU A 40 -3.97 -13.92 -17.12
N ASP A 41 -3.51 -12.79 -17.63
CA ASP A 41 -4.12 -12.12 -18.78
C ASP A 41 -3.68 -12.75 -20.12
N GLN A 42 -4.13 -12.17 -21.24
CA GLN A 42 -3.78 -12.59 -22.60
C GLN A 42 -2.27 -12.54 -22.90
N HIS A 43 -1.50 -11.79 -22.13
CA HIS A 43 -0.04 -11.65 -22.27
C HIS A 43 0.74 -12.51 -21.27
N GLU A 44 0.04 -13.45 -20.62
CA GLU A 44 0.60 -14.29 -19.53
C GLU A 44 1.09 -13.50 -18.30
N GLU A 45 0.67 -12.23 -18.16
CA GLU A 45 0.96 -11.46 -16.97
C GLU A 45 0.04 -11.86 -15.81
N ASN A 46 0.62 -12.06 -14.64
CA ASN A 46 -0.15 -12.36 -13.44
C ASN A 46 -0.90 -11.12 -12.95
N ILE A 47 -2.24 -11.17 -13.02
CA ILE A 47 -3.14 -10.09 -12.58
C ILE A 47 -3.74 -10.35 -11.20
N ALA A 48 -3.89 -11.62 -10.79
CA ALA A 48 -4.36 -11.98 -9.47
C ALA A 48 -3.81 -13.34 -9.01
N TYR A 49 -3.75 -13.53 -7.70
CA TYR A 49 -3.45 -14.80 -7.07
C TYR A 49 -4.58 -15.18 -6.11
N ILE A 50 -5.12 -16.36 -6.26
CA ILE A 50 -6.22 -16.90 -5.46
C ILE A 50 -5.69 -18.07 -4.65
N GLU A 51 -6.06 -18.15 -3.38
CA GLU A 51 -5.62 -19.21 -2.46
C GLU A 51 -6.75 -19.64 -1.54
N ILE A 52 -6.91 -20.95 -1.38
CA ILE A 52 -7.74 -21.54 -0.32
C ILE A 52 -6.88 -21.76 0.90
N LEU A 53 -7.31 -21.22 2.04
CA LEU A 53 -6.51 -21.25 3.26
C LEU A 53 -6.59 -22.62 3.94
N LYS A 54 -5.48 -23.36 3.98
CA LYS A 54 -5.39 -24.74 4.47
C LYS A 54 -5.89 -24.97 5.90
N PHE A 55 -5.72 -23.95 6.77
CA PHE A 55 -6.02 -24.05 8.20
C PHE A 55 -7.25 -23.28 8.62
N GLN A 56 -8.00 -22.77 7.67
CA GLN A 56 -9.23 -22.01 7.90
C GLN A 56 -10.28 -22.52 6.90
N GLU A 57 -10.99 -23.56 7.32
CA GLU A 57 -12.02 -24.18 6.51
C GLU A 57 -13.02 -23.14 6.00
N GLY A 58 -13.33 -23.19 4.71
CA GLY A 58 -14.22 -22.26 4.04
C GLY A 58 -13.69 -20.85 3.83
N LYS A 59 -12.39 -20.61 4.05
CA LYS A 59 -11.78 -19.31 3.79
C LYS A 59 -10.83 -19.35 2.62
N GLY A 60 -10.95 -18.32 1.80
CA GLY A 60 -10.04 -18.05 0.69
C GLY A 60 -9.50 -16.63 0.71
N ARG A 61 -8.53 -16.40 -0.13
CA ARG A 61 -7.91 -15.09 -0.33
C ARG A 61 -7.69 -14.86 -1.81
N ILE A 62 -7.96 -13.65 -2.25
CA ILE A 62 -7.49 -13.15 -3.54
C ILE A 62 -6.52 -11.97 -3.30
N ASP A 63 -5.39 -11.99 -3.99
CA ASP A 63 -4.39 -10.93 -3.97
C ASP A 63 -4.27 -10.38 -5.40
N PHE A 64 -4.63 -9.12 -5.59
CA PHE A 64 -4.63 -8.47 -6.90
C PHE A 64 -4.25 -7.00 -6.79
N ASN A 65 -3.84 -6.43 -7.92
CA ASN A 65 -3.57 -5.00 -8.02
C ASN A 65 -4.54 -4.39 -9.04
N PRO A 66 -5.50 -3.55 -8.62
CA PRO A 66 -6.48 -2.93 -9.50
C PRO A 66 -5.84 -2.23 -10.72
N ASN A 67 -4.69 -1.58 -10.52
CA ASN A 67 -3.97 -0.89 -11.61
C ASN A 67 -3.38 -1.81 -12.69
N LYS A 68 -3.37 -3.13 -12.47
CA LYS A 68 -2.95 -4.11 -13.49
C LYS A 68 -4.12 -4.71 -14.25
N ILE A 69 -5.33 -4.50 -13.76
CA ILE A 69 -6.53 -5.02 -14.37
C ILE A 69 -7.04 -3.99 -15.36
N SER A 70 -7.15 -4.36 -16.64
CA SER A 70 -7.68 -3.44 -17.64
C SER A 70 -9.10 -3.01 -17.29
N GLN A 71 -9.51 -1.81 -17.71
CA GLN A 71 -10.88 -1.31 -17.49
C GLN A 71 -11.93 -2.29 -18.06
N PHE A 72 -11.63 -2.91 -19.19
CA PHE A 72 -12.48 -3.90 -19.83
C PHE A 72 -12.69 -5.17 -18.98
N LEU A 73 -11.66 -5.61 -18.25
CA LEU A 73 -11.71 -6.78 -17.38
C LEU A 73 -12.23 -6.45 -15.97
N ALA A 74 -12.16 -5.19 -15.55
CA ALA A 74 -12.44 -4.77 -14.18
C ALA A 74 -13.87 -5.12 -13.72
N GLY A 75 -14.88 -4.88 -14.57
CA GLY A 75 -16.27 -5.21 -14.26
C GLY A 75 -16.48 -6.70 -14.00
N SER A 76 -16.02 -7.53 -14.92
CA SER A 76 -16.12 -9.00 -14.78
C SER A 76 -15.34 -9.53 -13.58
N MET A 77 -14.19 -8.92 -13.27
CA MET A 77 -13.38 -9.31 -12.13
C MET A 77 -14.04 -8.93 -10.79
N LYS A 78 -14.72 -7.79 -10.71
CA LYS A 78 -15.51 -7.39 -9.52
C LYS A 78 -16.63 -8.39 -9.25
N ASN A 79 -17.40 -8.77 -10.28
CA ASN A 79 -18.45 -9.75 -10.15
C ASN A 79 -17.89 -11.12 -9.76
N PHE A 80 -16.78 -11.55 -10.36
CA PHE A 80 -16.10 -12.79 -9.99
C PHE A 80 -15.70 -12.82 -8.51
N ILE A 81 -15.14 -11.72 -7.97
CA ILE A 81 -14.78 -11.64 -6.55
C ILE A 81 -16.03 -11.71 -5.68
N HIS A 82 -17.09 -11.00 -6.05
CA HIS A 82 -18.36 -11.00 -5.33
C HIS A 82 -19.00 -12.40 -5.29
N ASP A 83 -18.99 -13.11 -6.42
CA ASP A 83 -19.55 -14.47 -6.51
C ASP A 83 -18.69 -15.51 -5.78
N LEU A 84 -17.36 -15.29 -5.72
CA LEU A 84 -16.44 -16.19 -5.05
C LEU A 84 -16.51 -16.10 -3.52
N PHE A 85 -16.79 -14.92 -2.95
CA PHE A 85 -16.77 -14.68 -1.51
C PHE A 85 -18.13 -14.25 -0.97
N LEU A 86 -18.57 -14.88 0.12
CA LEU A 86 -19.85 -14.53 0.80
C LEU A 86 -19.79 -13.17 1.50
N GLU A 87 -18.68 -12.88 2.16
CA GLU A 87 -18.45 -11.68 2.95
C GLU A 87 -17.06 -11.14 2.65
N PRO A 88 -16.84 -10.58 1.44
CA PRO A 88 -15.54 -10.09 1.05
C PRO A 88 -15.15 -8.86 1.89
N HIS A 89 -13.90 -8.82 2.34
CA HIS A 89 -13.33 -7.69 3.04
C HIS A 89 -11.83 -7.58 2.75
N PHE A 90 -11.28 -6.40 2.87
CA PHE A 90 -9.84 -6.22 2.72
C PHE A 90 -9.10 -6.73 3.94
N SER A 91 -8.33 -7.79 3.79
CA SER A 91 -7.37 -8.27 4.80
C SER A 91 -6.01 -7.58 4.68
N ARG A 92 -5.75 -6.93 3.53
CA ARG A 92 -4.58 -6.10 3.24
C ARG A 92 -4.96 -5.00 2.26
N ALA A 93 -4.45 -3.79 2.51
CA ALA A 93 -4.50 -2.68 1.59
C ALA A 93 -3.10 -2.04 1.49
N ASP A 94 -2.63 -1.83 0.26
CA ASP A 94 -1.36 -1.17 -0.02
C ASP A 94 -1.70 0.16 -0.72
N ILE A 95 -1.57 1.26 0.01
CA ILE A 95 -1.82 2.61 -0.50
C ILE A 95 -0.49 3.25 -0.84
N ALA A 96 -0.34 3.73 -2.06
CA ALA A 96 0.91 4.26 -2.56
C ALA A 96 0.76 5.69 -3.08
N CYS A 97 1.77 6.51 -2.80
CA CYS A 97 1.92 7.85 -3.35
C CYS A 97 3.28 7.97 -4.05
N ASP A 98 3.28 8.49 -5.27
CA ASP A 98 4.49 8.77 -6.02
C ASP A 98 4.94 10.21 -5.77
N ILE A 99 6.24 10.35 -5.50
CA ILE A 99 6.92 11.62 -5.20
C ILE A 99 7.97 11.80 -6.29
N ILE A 100 7.77 12.80 -7.13
CA ILE A 100 8.52 12.98 -8.38
C ILE A 100 9.34 14.27 -8.30
N ASP A 101 10.51 14.25 -8.93
CA ASP A 101 11.41 15.39 -9.11
C ASP A 101 11.84 16.09 -7.81
N VAL A 102 12.09 15.28 -6.79
CA VAL A 102 12.68 15.69 -5.52
C VAL A 102 14.20 15.40 -5.49
N PRO A 103 14.97 16.00 -4.56
CA PRO A 103 16.41 15.72 -4.44
C PRO A 103 16.73 14.22 -4.32
N ASP A 104 17.88 13.80 -4.87
CA ASP A 104 18.29 12.39 -4.93
C ASP A 104 18.50 11.75 -3.54
N ASP A 105 18.80 12.56 -2.54
CA ASP A 105 18.95 12.19 -1.14
C ASP A 105 17.68 12.35 -0.31
N PHE A 106 16.54 12.64 -0.97
CA PHE A 106 15.25 12.92 -0.38
C PHE A 106 14.87 11.95 0.76
N ILE A 107 15.06 10.64 0.55
CA ILE A 107 14.71 9.62 1.54
C ILE A 107 15.44 9.80 2.88
N THR A 108 16.61 10.48 2.89
CA THR A 108 17.37 10.73 4.12
C THR A 108 16.78 11.85 4.95
N GLN A 109 15.94 12.69 4.36
CA GLN A 109 15.34 13.87 5.01
C GLN A 109 14.06 13.53 5.78
N TYR A 110 13.46 12.36 5.54
CA TYR A 110 12.21 11.97 6.17
C TYR A 110 12.36 10.76 7.09
N ARG A 111 11.60 10.77 8.16
CA ARG A 111 11.51 9.68 9.14
C ARG A 111 10.09 9.51 9.62
N VAL A 112 9.76 8.30 10.00
CA VAL A 112 8.55 8.03 10.79
C VAL A 112 8.92 8.18 12.26
N VAL A 113 8.12 8.93 12.99
CA VAL A 113 8.34 9.15 14.42
C VAL A 113 8.10 7.88 15.20
N ASP A 114 9.09 7.47 15.98
CA ASP A 114 9.04 6.32 16.91
C ASP A 114 8.44 5.03 16.29
N PRO A 115 8.98 4.52 15.18
CA PRO A 115 8.52 3.27 14.61
C PRO A 115 8.92 2.09 15.50
N VAL A 116 8.12 1.03 15.49
CA VAL A 116 8.44 -0.23 16.19
C VAL A 116 9.77 -0.83 15.73
N SER A 117 10.10 -0.63 14.45
CA SER A 117 11.38 -1.04 13.86
C SER A 117 11.72 -0.16 12.66
N PHE A 118 13.01 -0.03 12.39
CA PHE A 118 13.54 0.64 11.21
C PHE A 118 14.52 -0.27 10.48
N LYS A 119 14.35 -0.43 9.17
CA LYS A 119 15.25 -1.24 8.34
C LYS A 119 15.63 -0.47 7.07
N PRO A 120 16.81 0.14 7.02
CA PRO A 120 17.34 0.75 5.80
C PRO A 120 17.95 -0.32 4.87
N ILE A 121 17.83 -0.09 3.56
CA ILE A 121 18.51 -0.89 2.53
C ILE A 121 19.33 0.06 1.67
N TYR A 122 20.62 -0.16 1.68
CA TYR A 122 21.58 0.59 0.89
C TYR A 122 21.92 -0.16 -0.40
N GLY A 123 22.00 0.58 -1.49
CA GLY A 123 22.46 0.05 -2.76
C GLY A 123 23.99 -0.13 -2.80
N ARG A 124 24.48 -0.68 -3.91
CA ARG A 124 25.93 -0.88 -4.15
C ARG A 124 26.74 0.44 -4.08
N SER A 125 26.10 1.56 -4.41
CA SER A 125 26.71 2.90 -4.33
C SER A 125 26.84 3.46 -2.91
N GLY A 126 26.35 2.74 -1.89
CA GLY A 126 26.23 3.24 -0.52
C GLY A 126 25.06 4.21 -0.29
N LYS A 127 24.28 4.56 -1.33
CA LYS A 127 23.10 5.39 -1.19
C LYS A 127 21.94 4.57 -0.60
N LEU A 128 21.12 5.19 0.25
CA LEU A 128 19.90 4.61 0.77
C LEU A 128 18.85 4.52 -0.35
N GLU A 129 18.45 3.31 -0.71
CA GLU A 129 17.50 3.06 -1.79
C GLU A 129 16.09 2.70 -1.28
N THR A 130 15.99 2.14 -0.08
CA THR A 130 14.71 1.76 0.54
C THR A 130 14.80 1.91 2.05
N ALA A 131 13.74 2.42 2.65
CA ALA A 131 13.55 2.46 4.09
C ALA A 131 12.22 1.80 4.46
N TYR A 132 12.24 0.94 5.47
CA TYR A 132 11.05 0.33 6.06
C TYR A 132 10.90 0.81 7.49
N TRP A 133 9.71 1.22 7.87
CA TRP A 133 9.31 1.51 9.24
C TRP A 133 8.16 0.58 9.63
N GLY A 134 8.32 -0.09 10.74
CA GLY A 134 7.43 -1.17 11.18
C GLY A 134 7.86 -2.55 10.66
N SER A 135 7.47 -3.59 11.40
CA SER A 135 7.74 -4.98 11.05
C SER A 135 6.87 -5.44 9.88
N ARG A 136 7.39 -6.35 9.05
CA ARG A 136 6.61 -7.01 8.00
C ARG A 136 5.40 -7.78 8.53
N ALA A 137 5.45 -8.23 9.78
CA ALA A 137 4.36 -8.95 10.45
C ALA A 137 3.37 -8.00 11.16
N SER A 138 3.69 -6.70 11.28
CA SER A 138 2.81 -5.73 11.92
C SER A 138 1.60 -5.39 11.05
N GLU A 139 0.57 -4.87 11.68
CA GLU A 139 -0.65 -4.43 10.98
C GLU A 139 -0.42 -3.19 10.12
N ARG A 140 0.64 -2.43 10.40
CA ARG A 140 1.08 -1.29 9.60
C ARG A 140 2.58 -1.37 9.34
N GLN A 141 2.96 -1.27 8.09
CA GLN A 141 4.33 -1.06 7.66
C GLN A 141 4.37 0.10 6.66
N ILE A 142 5.30 1.01 6.85
CA ILE A 142 5.57 2.10 5.92
C ILE A 142 6.85 1.76 5.17
N ARG A 143 6.84 1.97 3.87
CA ARG A 143 7.98 1.76 2.98
C ARG A 143 8.16 2.99 2.10
N MET A 144 9.37 3.50 2.02
CA MET A 144 9.76 4.51 1.02
C MET A 144 10.92 3.97 0.20
N TYR A 145 10.84 4.08 -1.11
CA TYR A 145 11.86 3.52 -1.98
C TYR A 145 12.00 4.25 -3.31
N ASN A 146 13.20 4.13 -3.90
CA ASN A 146 13.50 4.65 -5.22
C ASN A 146 12.75 3.84 -6.29
N LYS A 147 11.63 4.38 -6.74
CA LYS A 147 10.75 3.75 -7.73
C LYS A 147 11.35 3.75 -9.13
N LYS A 148 12.10 4.82 -9.49
CA LYS A 148 12.80 4.90 -10.77
C LYS A 148 13.78 3.73 -10.91
N LEU A 149 14.62 3.53 -9.92
CA LEU A 149 15.58 2.43 -9.88
C LEU A 149 14.91 1.05 -9.90
N GLU A 150 13.77 0.90 -9.25
CA GLU A 150 12.99 -0.34 -9.32
C GLU A 150 12.48 -0.63 -10.73
N GLN A 151 11.96 0.39 -11.44
CA GLN A 151 11.48 0.24 -12.82
C GLN A 151 12.63 -0.09 -13.77
N GLU A 152 13.77 0.59 -13.64
CA GLU A 152 14.99 0.34 -14.44
C GLU A 152 15.50 -1.10 -14.24
N ARG A 153 15.55 -1.59 -13.00
CA ARG A 153 15.94 -2.99 -12.69
C ARG A 153 14.98 -4.02 -13.31
N LYS A 154 13.71 -3.65 -13.41
CA LYS A 154 12.68 -4.47 -14.08
C LYS A 154 12.63 -4.27 -15.60
N ARG A 155 13.54 -3.46 -16.17
CA ARG A 155 13.61 -3.12 -17.59
C ARG A 155 12.30 -2.51 -18.13
N LYS A 156 11.58 -1.78 -17.28
CA LYS A 156 10.38 -1.05 -17.67
C LYS A 156 10.75 0.34 -18.17
N VAL A 157 9.92 0.87 -19.07
CA VAL A 157 10.10 2.23 -19.58
C VAL A 157 9.82 3.23 -18.46
N VAL A 158 10.80 4.09 -18.21
CA VAL A 158 10.64 5.25 -17.31
C VAL A 158 10.51 6.49 -18.20
N PRO A 159 9.51 7.37 -17.97
CA PRO A 159 9.39 8.62 -18.72
C PRO A 159 10.68 9.45 -18.61
N LYS A 160 11.13 10.00 -19.72
CA LYS A 160 12.41 10.74 -19.78
C LYS A 160 12.40 12.05 -19.02
N GLU A 161 11.22 12.58 -18.80
CA GLU A 161 10.94 13.85 -18.11
C GLU A 161 11.15 13.74 -16.60
N ILE A 162 11.12 12.52 -16.05
CA ILE A 162 11.24 12.26 -14.61
C ILE A 162 12.71 12.12 -14.23
N ASP A 163 13.23 13.11 -13.49
CA ASP A 163 14.61 13.06 -12.97
C ASP A 163 14.73 12.12 -11.79
N THR A 164 13.84 12.23 -10.80
CA THR A 164 13.77 11.34 -9.65
C THR A 164 12.34 10.85 -9.42
N TRP A 165 12.20 9.62 -8.94
CA TRP A 165 10.91 9.02 -8.65
C TRP A 165 11.02 8.15 -7.40
N TRP A 166 10.47 8.65 -6.31
CA TRP A 166 10.30 7.93 -5.05
C TRP A 166 8.88 7.48 -4.88
N ARG A 167 8.66 6.42 -4.11
CA ARG A 167 7.33 5.96 -3.74
C ARG A 167 7.25 5.75 -2.25
N LEU A 168 6.27 6.39 -1.64
CA LEU A 168 5.79 6.12 -0.29
C LEU A 168 4.68 5.08 -0.38
N GLU A 169 4.77 4.00 0.38
CA GLU A 169 3.81 2.89 0.37
C GLU A 169 3.42 2.55 1.80
N LEU A 170 2.14 2.59 2.06
CA LEU A 170 1.52 2.24 3.34
C LEU A 170 0.90 0.86 3.19
N GLN A 171 1.46 -0.13 3.86
CA GLN A 171 0.95 -1.48 3.85
C GLN A 171 0.16 -1.73 5.13
N LEU A 172 -1.15 -1.87 5.00
CA LEU A 172 -2.11 -2.05 6.08
C LEU A 172 -2.62 -3.48 6.06
N ARG A 173 -2.81 -4.09 7.23
CA ARG A 173 -3.27 -5.47 7.37
C ARG A 173 -4.33 -5.59 8.45
N ARG A 174 -5.16 -6.64 8.37
CA ARG A 174 -6.22 -6.97 9.34
C ARG A 174 -7.18 -5.79 9.55
N GLY A 175 -7.55 -5.46 10.77
CA GLY A 175 -8.45 -4.35 11.09
C GLY A 175 -8.01 -3.01 10.51
N LYS A 176 -6.68 -2.75 10.42
CA LYS A 176 -6.16 -1.53 9.80
C LYS A 176 -6.37 -1.47 8.28
N ALA A 177 -6.53 -2.60 7.62
CA ALA A 177 -6.89 -2.62 6.20
C ALA A 177 -8.36 -2.25 5.98
N THR A 178 -9.25 -2.64 6.90
CA THR A 178 -10.65 -2.23 6.85
C THR A 178 -10.81 -0.72 7.04
N ASP A 179 -10.04 -0.15 7.97
CA ASP A 179 -10.05 1.28 8.30
C ASP A 179 -8.96 2.06 7.53
N TRP A 180 -8.57 1.59 6.34
CA TRP A 180 -7.42 2.10 5.59
C TRP A 180 -7.42 3.62 5.45
N HIS A 181 -8.59 4.22 5.23
CA HIS A 181 -8.75 5.65 5.04
C HIS A 181 -8.26 6.45 6.26
N ALA A 182 -8.73 6.12 7.46
CA ALA A 182 -8.28 6.74 8.70
C ALA A 182 -6.80 6.45 8.98
N MET A 183 -6.34 5.23 8.67
CA MET A 183 -4.96 4.80 8.89
C MET A 183 -3.94 5.50 8.00
N VAL A 184 -4.34 5.94 6.79
CA VAL A 184 -3.45 6.74 5.94
C VAL A 184 -3.20 8.10 6.57
N HIS A 185 -4.24 8.81 7.04
CA HIS A 185 -4.07 10.08 7.75
C HIS A 185 -3.17 9.95 8.98
N GLU A 186 -3.45 8.97 9.85
CA GLU A 186 -2.61 8.71 11.05
C GLU A 186 -1.15 8.43 10.67
N SER A 187 -0.93 7.74 9.56
CA SER A 187 0.42 7.41 9.10
C SER A 187 1.17 8.63 8.56
N LEU A 188 0.50 9.50 7.82
CA LEU A 188 1.06 10.76 7.34
C LEU A 188 1.37 11.71 8.49
N ASP A 189 0.58 11.70 9.59
CA ASP A 189 0.84 12.46 10.80
C ASP A 189 2.11 12.00 11.56
N SER A 190 2.54 10.78 11.32
CA SER A 190 3.78 10.27 11.89
C SER A 190 5.04 10.52 11.04
N PHE A 191 4.88 11.13 9.85
CA PHE A 191 6.00 11.57 9.02
C PHE A 191 6.58 12.88 9.55
N ALA A 192 7.91 12.98 9.64
CA ALA A 192 8.60 14.17 10.09
C ALA A 192 9.91 14.39 9.33
N SER A 193 10.21 15.65 9.06
CA SER A 193 11.50 16.09 8.58
C SER A 193 12.23 16.92 9.64
N PRO A 194 13.48 16.57 10.02
CA PRO A 194 14.25 17.34 10.99
C PRO A 194 14.63 18.74 10.48
N HIS A 195 14.48 19.00 9.20
CA HIS A 195 14.85 20.28 8.58
C HIS A 195 13.76 21.35 8.72
N TYR A 196 12.56 20.99 9.12
CA TYR A 196 11.40 21.87 9.19
C TYR A 196 10.94 22.18 10.63
N LEU A 197 11.85 22.09 11.59
CA LEU A 197 11.56 22.50 12.96
C LEU A 197 11.52 24.04 13.05
N PRO A 198 10.42 24.64 13.55
CA PRO A 198 10.28 26.08 13.65
C PRO A 198 11.39 26.73 14.48
N GLU A 199 11.68 28.00 14.17
CA GLU A 199 12.73 28.75 14.86
C GLU A 199 12.39 29.04 16.32
N ASP A 200 11.12 29.07 16.69
CA ASP A 200 10.64 29.31 18.07
C ASP A 200 10.77 28.08 18.97
N VAL A 201 10.99 26.90 18.42
CA VAL A 201 11.33 25.69 19.20
C VAL A 201 12.70 25.89 19.87
N LYS A 202 12.77 25.68 21.19
CA LYS A 202 14.01 25.81 21.96
C LYS A 202 15.14 25.01 21.31
N VAL A 203 16.33 25.61 21.23
CA VAL A 203 17.51 24.98 20.62
C VAL A 203 17.79 23.59 21.19
N THR A 204 17.65 23.41 22.52
CA THR A 204 17.84 22.09 23.16
C THR A 204 16.82 21.05 22.70
N ASP A 205 15.57 21.46 22.47
CA ASP A 205 14.53 20.58 21.98
C ASP A 205 14.75 20.24 20.49
N ARG A 206 15.17 21.20 19.66
CA ARG A 206 15.58 20.95 18.27
C ARG A 206 16.73 19.95 18.20
N MET A 207 17.78 20.15 19.01
CA MET A 207 18.92 19.21 19.07
C MET A 207 18.47 17.81 19.47
N MET A 208 17.58 17.69 20.47
CA MET A 208 17.06 16.41 20.92
C MET A 208 16.21 15.73 19.83
N ILE A 209 15.32 16.46 19.19
CA ILE A 209 14.47 15.94 18.09
C ILE A 209 15.34 15.48 16.92
N THR A 210 16.31 16.29 16.51
CA THR A 210 17.23 15.91 15.43
C THR A 210 17.97 14.63 15.79
N ALA A 211 18.48 14.49 17.02
CA ALA A 211 19.13 13.28 17.48
C ALA A 211 18.19 12.06 17.47
N LEU A 212 16.96 12.20 17.96
CA LEU A 212 15.95 11.13 18.01
C LEU A 212 15.47 10.66 16.60
N ILE A 213 15.43 11.57 15.63
CA ILE A 213 15.08 11.26 14.26
C ILE A 213 16.26 10.59 13.53
N THR A 214 17.46 11.07 13.78
CA THR A 214 18.68 10.57 13.11
C THR A 214 19.12 9.21 13.66
N GLU A 215 19.12 9.07 15.00
CA GLU A 215 19.53 7.83 15.67
C GLU A 215 18.37 7.24 16.48
N HIS A 216 17.67 6.30 15.83
CA HIS A 216 16.41 5.74 16.34
C HIS A 216 16.58 5.01 17.70
N SER A 217 17.75 4.46 17.99
CA SER A 217 18.02 3.77 19.26
C SER A 217 17.85 4.67 20.48
N TYR A 218 17.99 5.98 20.32
CA TYR A 218 17.82 6.95 21.41
C TYR A 218 16.39 7.00 21.96
N TRP A 219 15.37 6.67 21.15
CA TRP A 219 14.01 6.56 21.66
C TRP A 219 13.89 5.53 22.80
N GLY A 220 14.67 4.46 22.75
CA GLY A 220 14.74 3.45 23.82
C GLY A 220 15.33 3.99 25.11
N GLN A 221 16.20 4.99 25.05
CA GLN A 221 17.06 5.44 26.17
C GLN A 221 16.49 6.63 26.92
N ILE A 222 15.56 7.40 26.36
CA ILE A 222 14.96 8.56 27.02
C ILE A 222 13.76 8.17 27.89
N HIS A 223 13.49 9.00 28.92
CA HIS A 223 12.38 8.81 29.84
C HIS A 223 11.01 8.92 29.14
N ARG A 224 9.99 8.21 29.65
CA ARG A 224 8.63 8.17 29.10
C ARG A 224 8.02 9.56 28.84
N ASN A 225 8.19 10.49 29.80
CA ASN A 225 7.65 11.85 29.66
C ASN A 225 8.35 12.64 28.53
N SER A 226 9.65 12.43 28.35
CA SER A 226 10.40 13.02 27.24
C SER A 226 9.97 12.44 25.90
N LYS A 227 9.69 11.11 25.84
CA LYS A 227 9.12 10.48 24.63
C LYS A 227 7.81 11.13 24.24
N TYR A 228 6.89 11.29 25.21
CA TYR A 228 5.60 11.92 24.95
C TYR A 228 5.77 13.36 24.44
N LYS A 229 6.56 14.18 25.16
CA LYS A 229 6.86 15.56 24.77
C LYS A 229 7.36 15.65 23.32
N TYR A 230 8.38 14.86 22.97
CA TYR A 230 9.00 14.97 21.66
C TYR A 230 8.14 14.36 20.53
N ARG A 231 7.30 13.37 20.83
CA ARG A 231 6.30 12.89 19.88
C ARG A 231 5.25 13.94 19.55
N GLU A 232 4.70 14.60 20.58
CA GLU A 232 3.71 15.67 20.37
C GLU A 232 4.33 16.85 19.61
N LEU A 233 5.55 17.24 19.98
CA LEU A 233 6.26 18.30 19.29
C LEU A 233 6.49 17.95 17.81
N LEU A 234 6.93 16.73 17.50
CA LEU A 234 7.11 16.26 16.12
C LEU A 234 5.80 16.22 15.34
N LYS A 235 4.70 15.79 15.95
CA LYS A 235 3.39 15.83 15.28
C LYS A 235 2.94 17.24 14.94
N GLN A 236 3.14 18.19 15.85
CA GLN A 236 2.82 19.59 15.60
C GLN A 236 3.67 20.17 14.47
N GLU A 237 4.95 19.83 14.44
CA GLU A 237 5.90 20.35 13.46
C GLU A 237 5.79 19.67 12.09
N SER A 238 5.41 18.39 12.05
CA SER A 238 5.13 17.70 10.78
C SER A 238 3.93 18.32 10.04
N GLN A 239 3.09 19.09 10.72
CA GLN A 239 2.01 19.86 10.09
C GLN A 239 2.51 21.07 9.29
N ASN A 240 3.75 21.49 9.50
CA ASN A 240 4.36 22.63 8.82
C ASN A 240 5.30 22.21 7.68
N ASP A 241 5.54 20.92 7.50
CA ASP A 241 6.33 20.40 6.39
C ASP A 241 5.53 20.44 5.09
N GLU A 242 6.01 21.22 4.13
CA GLU A 242 5.33 21.46 2.84
C GLU A 242 5.00 20.16 2.09
N LEU A 243 5.95 19.22 2.03
CA LEU A 243 5.71 17.94 1.35
C LEU A 243 4.67 17.10 2.08
N THR A 244 4.77 16.97 3.41
CA THR A 244 3.80 16.21 4.20
C THR A 244 2.39 16.80 4.07
N ASN A 245 2.27 18.13 4.04
CA ASN A 245 1.01 18.80 3.79
C ASN A 245 0.49 18.52 2.39
N HIS A 246 1.34 18.59 1.39
CA HIS A 246 0.96 18.25 0.01
C HIS A 246 0.51 16.78 -0.13
N LEU A 247 1.19 15.83 0.52
CA LEU A 247 0.77 14.43 0.56
C LEU A 247 -0.61 14.25 1.22
N ARG A 248 -0.87 14.97 2.32
CA ARG A 248 -2.18 14.95 3.00
C ARG A 248 -3.28 15.54 2.13
N GLU A 249 -3.04 16.68 1.48
CA GLU A 249 -3.98 17.33 0.59
C GLU A 249 -4.31 16.42 -0.59
N THR A 250 -3.29 15.91 -1.30
CA THR A 250 -3.46 14.99 -2.43
C THR A 250 -4.24 13.74 -2.03
N PHE A 251 -3.94 13.17 -0.86
CA PHE A 251 -4.69 12.03 -0.35
C PHE A 251 -6.14 12.42 -0.04
N SER A 252 -6.36 13.53 0.65
CA SER A 252 -7.72 13.98 1.02
C SER A 252 -8.59 14.27 -0.20
N GLU A 253 -8.03 14.85 -1.25
CA GLU A 253 -8.73 15.09 -2.52
C GLU A 253 -9.13 13.79 -3.24
N SER A 254 -8.32 12.75 -3.12
CA SER A 254 -8.52 11.47 -3.81
C SER A 254 -9.22 10.42 -2.95
N ALA A 255 -9.34 10.64 -1.65
CA ALA A 255 -9.70 9.60 -0.67
C ALA A 255 -11.11 9.05 -0.89
N ASP A 256 -12.08 9.91 -1.18
CA ASP A 256 -13.46 9.50 -1.39
C ASP A 256 -13.64 8.75 -2.73
N ASP A 257 -12.91 9.14 -3.76
CA ASP A 257 -12.91 8.46 -5.05
C ASP A 257 -12.26 7.09 -4.95
N LEU A 258 -11.09 7.02 -4.30
CA LEU A 258 -10.42 5.76 -4.01
C LEU A 258 -11.29 4.84 -3.16
N LYS A 259 -11.99 5.39 -2.17
CA LYS A 259 -12.91 4.60 -1.34
C LYS A 259 -14.05 4.04 -2.16
N ARG A 260 -14.70 4.85 -2.97
CA ARG A 260 -15.78 4.39 -3.85
C ARG A 260 -15.29 3.32 -4.82
N GLU A 261 -14.14 3.52 -5.44
CA GLU A 261 -13.54 2.52 -6.33
C GLU A 261 -13.27 1.20 -5.60
N LEU A 262 -12.62 1.24 -4.43
CA LEU A 262 -12.31 0.04 -3.66
C LEU A 262 -13.55 -0.67 -3.14
N ASP A 263 -14.59 0.07 -2.72
CA ASP A 263 -15.84 -0.51 -2.27
C ASP A 263 -16.53 -1.31 -3.39
N THR A 264 -16.42 -0.89 -4.65
CA THR A 264 -16.98 -1.64 -5.80
C THR A 264 -16.32 -2.99 -6.01
N TRP A 265 -15.08 -3.19 -5.55
CA TRP A 265 -14.40 -4.49 -5.60
C TRP A 265 -14.96 -5.50 -4.59
N LEU A 266 -15.58 -5.01 -3.51
CA LEU A 266 -16.19 -5.85 -2.48
C LEU A 266 -17.68 -6.08 -2.70
N GLN A 267 -18.38 -5.14 -3.34
CA GLN A 267 -19.85 -5.15 -3.48
C GLN A 267 -20.32 -5.73 -4.82
N GLY A 268 -19.40 -5.91 -5.79
CA GLY A 268 -19.78 -6.23 -7.17
C GLY A 268 -20.34 -5.00 -7.90
N LEU A 269 -20.73 -5.18 -9.15
CA LEU A 269 -21.42 -4.15 -9.90
C LEU A 269 -22.93 -4.35 -9.69
N ASP A 270 -23.62 -3.30 -9.26
CA ASP A 270 -25.10 -3.29 -9.30
C ASP A 270 -25.57 -3.48 -10.75
N VAL A 271 -26.36 -4.50 -10.99
CA VAL A 271 -26.86 -4.88 -12.32
C VAL A 271 -27.70 -3.76 -12.96
N THR A 272 -28.04 -2.74 -12.20
CA THR A 272 -28.83 -1.58 -12.67
C THR A 272 -28.04 -0.54 -13.47
N GLU A 273 -26.70 -0.53 -13.43
CA GLU A 273 -25.89 0.44 -14.18
C GLU A 273 -25.44 -0.04 -15.58
N VAL A 274 -25.68 -1.28 -15.94
CA VAL A 274 -25.27 -1.85 -17.25
C VAL A 274 -26.30 -1.63 -18.38
N GLY A 275 -27.38 -0.91 -18.10
CA GLY A 275 -28.52 -0.71 -19.02
C GLY A 275 -28.75 0.69 -19.55
N ALA A 276 -27.81 1.61 -19.41
CA ALA A 276 -27.97 2.99 -19.86
C ALA A 276 -26.75 3.50 -20.65
N GLU A 277 -26.50 2.88 -21.84
CA GLU A 277 -25.82 3.54 -22.95
C GLU A 277 -26.40 3.03 -24.28
#